data_e1258508b734aa872c6e9ffd2e2d0660
#
_entry.id   e1258508b734aa872c6e9ffd2e2d0660
#
_cell.length_a   1.000
_cell.length_b   1.000
_cell.length_c   1.000
_cell.angle_alpha   90.00
_cell.angle_beta   90.00
_cell.angle_gamma   90.00
#
_symmetry.space_group_name_H-M   'P 1'
#
loop_
_entity.id
_entity.type
_entity.pdbx_description
1 polymer ?
#
loop_
_entity_poly.entity_id
_entity_poly.type
_entity_poly.pdbx_seq_one_letter_code
_entity_poly.pdbx_strand_id
1 'polypeptide(L)'
;MIGDRSRVYYGWVMLGLAAAAMVGTLPGRTQGLGLVTEPLLAELRIGRIDYAQLNLWATLIGSVFAVGVGRFLDRRGAPVVLTVVALALGVVVCLMAEAHSFWALATAVTLTRGLGQSALSVISIAMVGHWFVRRIDSAMAIYSVALSIGFMVAFPVVGSLVQAWGWRSAWFAVGVTLVVGLAPLSWMFARRSPEAMGLAVDGDEKAPSGDRPVGLSNPAPPSLSGATWQQAVATPSFWLFGIGAALYGLVASGIGLFNESILAERGFGPDVYYQTLIVTAMTALAGNFGGGWLATRGSLPRLLAISLFLLSAGLVALPHVTTVGQVMAWATAMGLGGGLVTVLFFSVWPRVYGRRHLGRIQGAAQAMTVLASAVGPLLLAWCVEFTGSYAAMFYLLAGIIALTATSALATELPELTNKVS
;
A
#
# COMPACT_ATOMS: atom_id res chain seq x y z
N MET A 1 8.37 -25.68 41.49
CA MET A 1 7.45 -25.14 40.47
C MET A 1 7.97 -23.76 40.09
N ILE A 2 8.93 -23.69 39.15
CA ILE A 2 9.47 -22.45 38.63
C ILE A 2 8.68 -22.18 37.36
N GLY A 3 7.87 -21.11 37.40
CA GLY A 3 6.98 -20.74 36.33
C GLY A 3 7.74 -20.48 35.03
N ASP A 4 7.30 -21.10 33.96
CA ASP A 4 7.73 -20.91 32.57
C ASP A 4 7.25 -19.50 32.12
N ARG A 5 8.08 -18.47 32.42
CA ARG A 5 7.79 -17.09 32.07
C ARG A 5 8.18 -16.86 30.61
N SER A 6 7.18 -16.52 29.83
CA SER A 6 7.25 -15.75 28.59
C SER A 6 8.01 -16.40 27.42
N ARG A 7 7.47 -17.43 26.82
CA ARG A 7 7.70 -17.65 25.39
C ARG A 7 6.89 -16.59 24.65
N VAL A 8 7.59 -15.66 24.01
CA VAL A 8 6.96 -14.67 23.13
C VAL A 8 6.06 -15.40 22.15
N TYR A 9 4.79 -14.96 22.06
CA TYR A 9 3.83 -15.57 21.13
C TYR A 9 4.39 -15.57 19.71
N TYR A 10 4.41 -16.73 19.06
CA TYR A 10 5.02 -16.90 17.74
C TYR A 10 4.38 -16.03 16.65
N GLY A 11 3.14 -15.58 16.87
CA GLY A 11 2.47 -14.61 16.01
C GLY A 11 3.27 -13.33 15.77
N TRP A 12 4.09 -12.89 16.74
CA TRP A 12 4.97 -11.72 16.55
C TRP A 12 6.12 -11.99 15.59
N VAL A 13 6.64 -13.22 15.55
CA VAL A 13 7.64 -13.63 14.54
C VAL A 13 6.99 -13.62 13.16
N MET A 14 5.77 -14.14 13.06
CA MET A 14 4.99 -14.13 11.81
C MET A 14 4.67 -12.71 11.33
N LEU A 15 4.38 -11.79 12.25
CA LEU A 15 4.17 -10.37 11.94
C LEU A 15 5.46 -9.73 11.41
N GLY A 16 6.60 -9.98 12.06
CA GLY A 16 7.91 -9.48 11.58
C GLY A 16 8.25 -10.00 10.18
N LEU A 17 8.00 -11.28 9.93
CA LEU A 17 8.18 -11.89 8.61
C LEU A 17 7.22 -11.31 7.56
N ALA A 18 5.95 -11.07 7.95
CA ALA A 18 4.97 -10.41 7.10
C ALA A 18 5.41 -8.98 6.74
N ALA A 19 5.91 -8.22 7.71
CA ALA A 19 6.44 -6.88 7.47
C ALA A 19 7.66 -6.91 6.52
N ALA A 20 8.59 -7.83 6.72
CA ALA A 20 9.73 -8.04 5.81
C ALA A 20 9.27 -8.41 4.38
N ALA A 21 8.27 -9.28 4.25
CA ALA A 21 7.67 -9.63 2.96
C ALA A 21 7.03 -8.42 2.29
N MET A 22 6.34 -7.55 3.04
CA MET A 22 5.76 -6.33 2.48
C MET A 22 6.82 -5.33 2.03
N VAL A 23 7.92 -5.16 2.76
CA VAL A 23 9.07 -4.36 2.31
C VAL A 23 9.69 -4.97 1.05
N GLY A 24 9.77 -6.30 0.99
CA GLY A 24 10.22 -7.04 -0.20
C GLY A 24 9.36 -6.82 -1.46
N THR A 25 8.17 -6.22 -1.34
CA THR A 25 7.35 -5.81 -2.51
C THR A 25 7.92 -4.59 -3.25
N LEU A 26 8.96 -3.92 -2.71
CA LEU A 26 9.55 -2.68 -3.23
C LEU A 26 9.73 -2.68 -4.77
N PRO A 27 10.35 -3.71 -5.40
CA PRO A 27 10.58 -3.68 -6.85
C PRO A 27 9.29 -3.75 -7.69
N GLY A 28 8.19 -4.20 -7.10
CA GLY A 28 6.87 -4.21 -7.75
C GLY A 28 6.03 -2.96 -7.49
N ARG A 29 6.47 -2.06 -6.60
CA ARG A 29 5.75 -0.83 -6.27
C ARG A 29 6.15 0.33 -7.17
N THR A 30 5.24 1.27 -7.37
CA THR A 30 5.50 2.46 -8.21
C THR A 30 6.65 3.29 -7.67
N GLN A 31 6.71 3.51 -6.34
CA GLN A 31 7.81 4.24 -5.69
C GLN A 31 9.13 3.49 -5.81
N GLY A 32 9.11 2.16 -5.75
CA GLY A 32 10.30 1.34 -5.96
C GLY A 32 10.83 1.45 -7.38
N LEU A 33 9.95 1.33 -8.39
CA LEU A 33 10.33 1.53 -9.79
C LEU A 33 10.80 2.97 -10.03
N GLY A 34 10.24 3.97 -9.34
CA GLY A 34 10.68 5.35 -9.41
C GLY A 34 12.16 5.56 -9.09
N LEU A 35 12.76 4.71 -8.21
CA LEU A 35 14.18 4.77 -7.88
C LEU A 35 15.11 4.51 -9.08
N VAL A 36 14.63 3.81 -10.09
CA VAL A 36 15.42 3.42 -11.28
C VAL A 36 14.84 3.98 -12.58
N THR A 37 13.73 4.72 -12.52
CA THR A 37 13.04 5.20 -13.74
C THR A 37 13.96 6.03 -14.63
N GLU A 38 14.59 7.09 -14.12
CA GLU A 38 15.39 7.97 -14.95
C GLU A 38 16.61 7.29 -15.58
N PRO A 39 17.47 6.58 -14.81
CA PRO A 39 18.61 5.89 -15.41
C PRO A 39 18.19 4.76 -16.36
N LEU A 40 17.08 4.09 -16.10
CA LEU A 40 16.53 3.04 -16.96
C LEU A 40 16.03 3.61 -18.29
N LEU A 41 15.28 4.71 -18.27
CA LEU A 41 14.77 5.37 -19.48
C LEU A 41 15.91 5.89 -20.34
N ALA A 42 16.93 6.50 -19.73
CA ALA A 42 18.10 7.02 -20.41
C ALA A 42 18.90 5.91 -21.13
N GLU A 43 19.14 4.79 -20.42
CA GLU A 43 19.93 3.67 -20.94
C GLU A 43 19.20 2.92 -22.06
N LEU A 44 17.92 2.58 -21.86
CA LEU A 44 17.13 1.82 -22.84
C LEU A 44 16.51 2.69 -23.93
N ARG A 45 16.68 4.01 -23.87
CA ARG A 45 16.12 5.02 -24.81
C ARG A 45 14.61 4.88 -24.97
N ILE A 46 13.89 4.64 -23.86
CA ILE A 46 12.44 4.49 -23.82
C ILE A 46 11.81 5.83 -23.51
N GLY A 47 10.75 6.18 -24.25
CA GLY A 47 9.96 7.37 -23.98
C GLY A 47 9.19 7.28 -22.66
N ARG A 48 8.96 8.43 -21.98
CA ARG A 48 8.17 8.44 -20.72
C ARG A 48 6.75 7.95 -20.92
N ILE A 49 6.12 8.26 -22.06
CA ILE A 49 4.78 7.80 -22.39
C ILE A 49 4.76 6.28 -22.52
N ASP A 50 5.71 5.69 -23.27
CA ASP A 50 5.78 4.24 -23.46
C ASP A 50 5.99 3.51 -22.13
N TYR A 51 6.85 4.05 -21.27
CA TYR A 51 7.07 3.50 -19.95
C TYR A 51 5.86 3.65 -19.02
N ALA A 52 5.14 4.77 -19.10
CA ALA A 52 3.92 5.00 -18.34
C ALA A 52 2.79 4.06 -18.81
N GLN A 53 2.65 3.84 -20.13
CA GLN A 53 1.72 2.86 -20.70
C GLN A 53 2.07 1.44 -20.26
N LEU A 54 3.37 1.09 -20.29
CA LEU A 54 3.84 -0.18 -19.77
C LEU A 54 3.42 -0.36 -18.31
N ASN A 55 3.64 0.64 -17.46
CA ASN A 55 3.24 0.59 -16.05
C ASN A 55 1.72 0.49 -15.85
N LEU A 56 0.93 1.18 -16.69
CA LEU A 56 -0.54 1.05 -16.72
C LEU A 56 -0.94 -0.42 -16.93
N TRP A 57 -0.52 -1.00 -18.04
CA TRP A 57 -0.87 -2.37 -18.39
C TRP A 57 -0.30 -3.40 -17.40
N ALA A 58 0.94 -3.21 -16.96
CA ALA A 58 1.56 -4.05 -15.95
C ALA A 58 0.79 -4.04 -14.63
N THR A 59 0.26 -2.89 -14.21
CA THR A 59 -0.55 -2.77 -13.00
C THR A 59 -1.90 -3.47 -13.16
N LEU A 60 -2.58 -3.28 -14.28
CA LEU A 60 -3.86 -3.92 -14.56
C LEU A 60 -3.73 -5.45 -14.66
N ILE A 61 -2.77 -5.94 -15.43
CA ILE A 61 -2.49 -7.38 -15.58
C ILE A 61 -2.01 -7.96 -14.24
N GLY A 62 -1.11 -7.25 -13.56
CA GLY A 62 -0.56 -7.66 -12.27
C GLY A 62 -1.62 -7.79 -11.18
N SER A 63 -2.71 -7.00 -11.23
CA SER A 63 -3.80 -7.10 -10.25
C SER A 63 -4.51 -8.46 -10.26
N VAL A 64 -4.49 -9.17 -11.39
CA VAL A 64 -5.08 -10.52 -11.52
C VAL A 64 -4.37 -11.54 -10.63
N PHE A 65 -3.08 -11.35 -10.36
CA PHE A 65 -2.30 -12.23 -9.49
C PHE A 65 -2.83 -12.26 -8.05
N ALA A 66 -3.42 -11.16 -7.57
CA ALA A 66 -4.02 -11.12 -6.24
C ALA A 66 -5.15 -12.15 -6.06
N VAL A 67 -5.96 -12.35 -7.10
CA VAL A 67 -7.09 -13.31 -7.08
C VAL A 67 -6.57 -14.75 -7.06
N GLY A 68 -5.53 -15.04 -7.85
CA GLY A 68 -4.92 -16.37 -7.93
C GLY A 68 -4.24 -16.77 -6.63
N VAL A 69 -3.45 -15.85 -6.05
CA VAL A 69 -2.64 -16.10 -4.85
C VAL A 69 -3.49 -16.41 -3.62
N GLY A 70 -4.65 -15.75 -3.46
CA GLY A 70 -5.55 -16.04 -2.33
C GLY A 70 -5.95 -17.52 -2.28
N ARG A 71 -6.36 -18.08 -3.42
CA ARG A 71 -6.71 -19.53 -3.52
C ARG A 71 -5.51 -20.46 -3.24
N PHE A 72 -4.33 -20.04 -3.68
CA PHE A 72 -3.09 -20.81 -3.42
C PHE A 72 -2.72 -20.79 -1.94
N LEU A 73 -2.87 -19.63 -1.29
CA LEU A 73 -2.62 -19.43 0.13
C LEU A 73 -3.54 -20.33 0.99
N ASP A 74 -4.84 -20.36 0.65
CA ASP A 74 -5.82 -21.20 1.37
C ASP A 74 -5.49 -22.69 1.24
N ARG A 75 -5.01 -23.14 0.08
CA ARG A 75 -4.70 -24.55 -0.19
C ARG A 75 -3.37 -25.02 0.36
N ARG A 76 -2.29 -24.26 0.14
CA ARG A 76 -0.90 -24.69 0.44
C ARG A 76 -0.36 -24.08 1.73
N GLY A 77 -1.00 -23.02 2.24
CA GLY A 77 -0.58 -22.30 3.45
C GLY A 77 0.55 -21.28 3.19
N ALA A 78 0.73 -20.39 4.16
CA ALA A 78 1.67 -19.27 4.06
C ALA A 78 3.14 -19.68 3.81
N PRO A 79 3.70 -20.73 4.45
CA PRO A 79 5.12 -21.07 4.27
C PRO A 79 5.49 -21.31 2.82
N VAL A 80 4.74 -22.17 2.14
CA VAL A 80 5.03 -22.56 0.75
C VAL A 80 4.80 -21.39 -0.20
N VAL A 81 3.64 -20.72 -0.06
CA VAL A 81 3.26 -19.67 -1.01
C VAL A 81 4.14 -18.43 -0.87
N LEU A 82 4.47 -18.03 0.37
CA LEU A 82 5.39 -16.92 0.62
C LEU A 82 6.78 -17.20 0.04
N THR A 83 7.32 -18.38 0.30
CA THR A 83 8.65 -18.77 -0.19
C THR A 83 8.71 -18.80 -1.71
N VAL A 84 7.72 -19.43 -2.36
CA VAL A 84 7.68 -19.54 -3.84
C VAL A 84 7.52 -18.15 -4.48
N VAL A 85 6.64 -17.31 -3.93
CA VAL A 85 6.42 -15.95 -4.48
C VAL A 85 7.64 -15.06 -4.25
N ALA A 86 8.29 -15.13 -3.07
CA ALA A 86 9.51 -14.37 -2.79
C ALA A 86 10.67 -14.81 -3.71
N LEU A 87 10.83 -16.11 -3.91
CA LEU A 87 11.83 -16.67 -4.82
C LEU A 87 11.57 -16.24 -6.27
N ALA A 88 10.33 -16.41 -6.74
CA ALA A 88 9.93 -16.03 -8.10
C ALA A 88 10.12 -14.52 -8.34
N LEU A 89 9.71 -13.68 -7.37
CA LEU A 89 9.91 -12.24 -7.45
C LEU A 89 11.41 -11.90 -7.52
N GLY A 90 12.23 -12.49 -6.66
CA GLY A 90 13.67 -12.25 -6.65
C GLY A 90 14.33 -12.62 -7.96
N VAL A 91 13.99 -13.79 -8.55
CA VAL A 91 14.47 -14.21 -9.87
C VAL A 91 14.04 -13.23 -10.96
N VAL A 92 12.79 -12.81 -10.96
CA VAL A 92 12.27 -11.83 -11.96
C VAL A 92 13.00 -10.48 -11.82
N VAL A 93 13.29 -10.03 -10.60
CA VAL A 93 14.05 -8.79 -10.36
C VAL A 93 15.50 -8.90 -10.85
N CYS A 94 16.15 -10.04 -10.65
CA CYS A 94 17.48 -10.30 -11.23
C CYS A 94 17.42 -10.30 -12.77
N LEU A 95 16.42 -10.94 -13.37
CA LEU A 95 16.23 -10.93 -14.82
C LEU A 95 15.90 -9.54 -15.37
N MET A 96 15.18 -8.71 -14.60
CA MET A 96 14.93 -7.33 -14.96
C MET A 96 16.23 -6.51 -15.04
N ALA A 97 17.19 -6.78 -14.17
CA ALA A 97 18.51 -6.16 -14.21
C ALA A 97 19.28 -6.46 -15.51
N GLU A 98 18.99 -7.58 -16.18
CA GLU A 98 19.58 -7.99 -17.46
C GLU A 98 18.70 -7.61 -18.67
N ALA A 99 17.63 -6.83 -18.49
CA ALA A 99 16.75 -6.45 -19.59
C ALA A 99 17.45 -5.44 -20.51
N HIS A 100 17.55 -5.77 -21.80
CA HIS A 100 18.15 -4.91 -22.85
C HIS A 100 17.14 -4.49 -23.92
N SER A 101 15.88 -4.93 -23.82
CA SER A 101 14.83 -4.58 -24.76
C SER A 101 13.56 -4.15 -24.06
N PHE A 102 12.74 -3.35 -24.75
CA PHE A 102 11.42 -2.93 -24.24
C PHE A 102 10.54 -4.11 -23.82
N TRP A 103 10.48 -5.17 -24.60
CA TRP A 103 9.62 -6.33 -24.31
C TRP A 103 10.12 -7.15 -23.12
N ALA A 104 11.45 -7.29 -22.97
CA ALA A 104 12.02 -7.94 -21.78
C ALA A 104 11.68 -7.13 -20.52
N LEU A 105 11.86 -5.80 -20.57
CA LEU A 105 11.47 -4.90 -19.50
C LEU A 105 9.97 -4.97 -19.21
N ALA A 106 9.12 -4.93 -20.23
CA ALA A 106 7.67 -4.99 -20.09
C ALA A 106 7.21 -6.27 -19.37
N THR A 107 7.78 -7.40 -19.78
CA THR A 107 7.52 -8.68 -19.12
C THR A 107 7.97 -8.68 -17.67
N ALA A 108 9.20 -8.20 -17.39
CA ALA A 108 9.75 -8.16 -16.04
C ALA A 108 8.94 -7.23 -15.14
N VAL A 109 8.59 -6.01 -15.59
CA VAL A 109 7.76 -5.07 -14.83
C VAL A 109 6.37 -5.65 -14.57
N THR A 110 5.74 -6.31 -15.55
CA THR A 110 4.43 -6.95 -15.36
C THR A 110 4.50 -8.04 -14.29
N LEU A 111 5.52 -8.89 -14.34
CA LEU A 111 5.72 -9.95 -13.35
C LEU A 111 6.06 -9.39 -11.97
N THR A 112 6.88 -8.34 -11.87
CA THR A 112 7.17 -7.69 -10.57
C THR A 112 5.93 -7.05 -9.97
N ARG A 113 5.05 -6.43 -10.77
CA ARG A 113 3.73 -5.92 -10.33
C ARG A 113 2.85 -7.05 -9.81
N GLY A 114 2.74 -8.15 -10.56
CA GLY A 114 1.93 -9.31 -10.17
C GLY A 114 2.44 -10.01 -8.93
N LEU A 115 3.73 -10.34 -8.88
CA LEU A 115 4.33 -11.07 -7.76
C LEU A 115 4.57 -10.18 -6.55
N GLY A 116 5.10 -8.96 -6.74
CA GLY A 116 5.46 -8.03 -5.65
C GLY A 116 4.23 -7.28 -5.15
N GLN A 117 3.71 -6.36 -5.94
CA GLN A 117 2.65 -5.46 -5.50
C GLN A 117 1.35 -6.21 -5.19
N SER A 118 0.99 -7.24 -5.96
CA SER A 118 -0.27 -7.97 -5.77
C SER A 118 -0.08 -9.18 -4.88
N ALA A 119 0.64 -10.21 -5.32
CA ALA A 119 0.71 -11.49 -4.63
C ALA A 119 1.36 -11.40 -3.24
N LEU A 120 2.57 -10.86 -3.16
CA LEU A 120 3.33 -10.79 -1.91
C LEU A 120 2.65 -9.88 -0.88
N SER A 121 1.99 -8.79 -1.32
CA SER A 121 1.21 -7.91 -0.43
C SER A 121 0.01 -8.63 0.18
N VAL A 122 -0.73 -9.40 -0.63
CA VAL A 122 -1.89 -10.18 -0.15
C VAL A 122 -1.45 -11.22 0.87
N ILE A 123 -0.37 -11.97 0.59
CA ILE A 123 0.17 -12.97 1.51
C ILE A 123 0.58 -12.31 2.84
N SER A 124 1.31 -11.19 2.78
CA SER A 124 1.78 -10.47 3.95
C SER A 124 0.64 -10.07 4.89
N ILE A 125 -0.40 -9.42 4.35
CA ILE A 125 -1.55 -8.99 5.15
C ILE A 125 -2.35 -10.19 5.68
N ALA A 126 -2.58 -11.19 4.84
CA ALA A 126 -3.32 -12.39 5.24
C ALA A 126 -2.61 -13.16 6.36
N MET A 127 -1.27 -13.20 6.35
CA MET A 127 -0.51 -13.82 7.44
C MET A 127 -0.82 -13.18 8.79
N VAL A 128 -0.85 -11.85 8.88
CA VAL A 128 -1.18 -11.16 10.14
C VAL A 128 -2.60 -11.52 10.59
N GLY A 129 -3.57 -11.51 9.65
CA GLY A 129 -4.97 -11.86 9.94
C GLY A 129 -5.18 -13.30 10.39
N HIS A 130 -4.34 -14.27 9.97
CA HIS A 130 -4.43 -15.67 10.45
C HIS A 130 -3.90 -15.85 11.88
N TRP A 131 -2.99 -15.02 12.35
CA TRP A 131 -2.37 -15.15 13.67
C TRP A 131 -3.03 -14.30 14.75
N PHE A 132 -3.68 -13.19 14.34
CA PHE A 132 -4.31 -12.24 15.25
C PHE A 132 -5.78 -12.02 14.87
N VAL A 133 -6.69 -12.23 15.81
CA VAL A 133 -8.14 -12.03 15.63
C VAL A 133 -8.64 -10.96 16.58
N ARG A 134 -8.54 -11.17 17.90
CA ARG A 134 -8.98 -10.19 18.90
C ARG A 134 -7.99 -9.02 19.03
N ARG A 135 -6.70 -9.30 18.85
CA ARG A 135 -5.62 -8.30 18.91
C ARG A 135 -5.23 -7.78 17.53
N ILE A 136 -6.08 -7.95 16.52
CA ILE A 136 -5.76 -7.57 15.14
C ILE A 136 -5.43 -6.09 15.00
N ASP A 137 -6.13 -5.19 15.71
CA ASP A 137 -5.90 -3.75 15.63
C ASP A 137 -4.49 -3.40 16.13
N SER A 138 -4.08 -3.97 17.27
CA SER A 138 -2.73 -3.76 17.82
C SER A 138 -1.64 -4.39 16.93
N ALA A 139 -1.91 -5.59 16.39
CA ALA A 139 -0.99 -6.26 15.48
C ALA A 139 -0.81 -5.44 14.18
N MET A 140 -1.91 -4.93 13.61
CA MET A 140 -1.85 -4.09 12.41
C MET A 140 -1.18 -2.75 12.66
N ALA A 141 -1.33 -2.17 13.86
CA ALA A 141 -0.59 -0.96 14.24
C ALA A 141 0.93 -1.21 14.27
N ILE A 142 1.37 -2.28 14.95
CA ILE A 142 2.80 -2.67 15.00
C ILE A 142 3.31 -3.03 13.59
N TYR A 143 2.53 -3.75 12.81
CA TYR A 143 2.84 -4.06 11.42
C TYR A 143 3.05 -2.78 10.59
N SER A 144 2.16 -1.79 10.72
CA SER A 144 2.28 -0.50 10.01
C SER A 144 3.54 0.27 10.40
N VAL A 145 3.90 0.26 11.70
CA VAL A 145 5.17 0.84 12.17
C VAL A 145 6.37 0.12 11.54
N ALA A 146 6.38 -1.21 11.58
CA ALA A 146 7.45 -2.01 11.00
C ALA A 146 7.61 -1.76 9.48
N LEU A 147 6.50 -1.61 8.76
CA LEU A 147 6.51 -1.23 7.33
C LEU A 147 7.12 0.14 7.09
N SER A 148 6.67 1.13 7.86
CA SER A 148 7.16 2.50 7.69
C SER A 148 8.66 2.58 7.95
N ILE A 149 9.15 1.93 9.00
CA ILE A 149 10.59 1.83 9.28
C ILE A 149 11.29 1.07 8.14
N GLY A 150 10.72 -0.04 7.70
CA GLY A 150 11.29 -0.85 6.62
C GLY A 150 11.45 -0.07 5.31
N PHE A 151 10.42 0.64 4.86
CA PHE A 151 10.51 1.47 3.65
C PHE A 151 11.38 2.71 3.86
N MET A 152 11.37 3.33 5.04
CA MET A 152 12.23 4.45 5.40
C MET A 152 13.72 4.07 5.29
N VAL A 153 14.08 2.82 5.54
CA VAL A 153 15.44 2.29 5.37
C VAL A 153 15.67 1.82 3.94
N ALA A 154 14.71 1.08 3.36
CA ALA A 154 14.89 0.44 2.05
C ALA A 154 15.06 1.45 0.90
N PHE A 155 14.27 2.54 0.87
CA PHE A 155 14.36 3.52 -0.20
C PHE A 155 15.73 4.22 -0.26
N PRO A 156 16.30 4.78 0.83
CA PRO A 156 17.64 5.37 0.78
C PRO A 156 18.74 4.35 0.49
N VAL A 157 18.64 3.13 1.03
CA VAL A 157 19.62 2.08 0.78
C VAL A 157 19.64 1.72 -0.71
N VAL A 158 18.48 1.44 -1.31
CA VAL A 158 18.42 1.12 -2.74
C VAL A 158 18.83 2.35 -3.57
N GLY A 159 18.41 3.55 -3.20
CA GLY A 159 18.81 4.79 -3.86
C GLY A 159 20.33 5.00 -3.87
N SER A 160 20.99 4.79 -2.73
CA SER A 160 22.47 4.89 -2.65
C SER A 160 23.17 3.82 -3.48
N LEU A 161 22.61 2.61 -3.57
CA LEU A 161 23.13 1.57 -4.45
C LEU A 161 22.98 1.96 -5.93
N VAL A 162 21.86 2.57 -6.32
CA VAL A 162 21.64 3.06 -7.68
C VAL A 162 22.65 4.15 -8.04
N GLN A 163 22.93 5.07 -7.13
CA GLN A 163 23.93 6.12 -7.35
C GLN A 163 25.37 5.58 -7.44
N ALA A 164 25.71 4.64 -6.52
CA ALA A 164 27.08 4.14 -6.43
C ALA A 164 27.43 3.10 -7.52
N TRP A 165 26.51 2.21 -7.87
CA TRP A 165 26.78 1.04 -8.72
C TRP A 165 25.90 0.96 -9.96
N GLY A 166 25.03 1.96 -10.18
CA GLY A 166 24.05 1.96 -11.25
C GLY A 166 22.82 1.11 -10.96
N TRP A 167 21.75 1.36 -11.71
CA TRP A 167 20.44 0.75 -11.46
C TRP A 167 20.43 -0.78 -11.65
N ARG A 168 21.20 -1.31 -12.60
CA ARG A 168 21.27 -2.77 -12.85
C ARG A 168 21.82 -3.53 -11.65
N SER A 169 22.98 -3.09 -11.14
CA SER A 169 23.62 -3.70 -9.99
C SER A 169 22.76 -3.57 -8.73
N ALA A 170 22.13 -2.41 -8.53
CA ALA A 170 21.21 -2.19 -7.42
C ALA A 170 20.00 -3.13 -7.49
N TRP A 171 19.40 -3.26 -8.68
CA TRP A 171 18.25 -4.16 -8.88
C TRP A 171 18.62 -5.62 -8.74
N PHE A 172 19.77 -6.01 -9.25
CA PHE A 172 20.31 -7.37 -9.05
C PHE A 172 20.51 -7.67 -7.56
N ALA A 173 21.09 -6.73 -6.79
CA ALA A 173 21.25 -6.87 -5.34
C ALA A 173 19.90 -7.02 -4.61
N VAL A 174 18.89 -6.26 -5.00
CA VAL A 174 17.51 -6.41 -4.48
C VAL A 174 16.97 -7.81 -4.79
N GLY A 175 17.12 -8.29 -6.02
CA GLY A 175 16.69 -9.63 -6.42
C GLY A 175 17.39 -10.73 -5.61
N VAL A 176 18.71 -10.64 -5.47
CA VAL A 176 19.50 -11.58 -4.65
C VAL A 176 19.04 -11.54 -3.18
N THR A 177 18.77 -10.36 -2.61
CA THR A 177 18.27 -10.25 -1.24
C THR A 177 16.93 -10.96 -1.05
N LEU A 178 16.05 -10.93 -2.05
CA LEU A 178 14.79 -11.69 -2.00
C LEU A 178 15.03 -13.20 -2.09
N VAL A 179 15.92 -13.65 -2.97
CA VAL A 179 16.24 -15.08 -3.18
C VAL A 179 16.97 -15.69 -2.00
N VAL A 180 18.02 -15.01 -1.50
CA VAL A 180 18.92 -15.57 -0.46
C VAL A 180 18.49 -15.14 0.95
N GLY A 181 17.78 -14.03 1.08
CA GLY A 181 17.27 -13.50 2.36
C GLY A 181 15.83 -13.93 2.62
N LEU A 182 14.87 -13.26 1.94
CA LEU A 182 13.44 -13.41 2.24
C LEU A 182 12.93 -14.84 2.00
N ALA A 183 13.30 -15.50 0.91
CA ALA A 183 12.77 -16.82 0.59
C ALA A 183 13.22 -17.91 1.60
N PRO A 184 14.50 -18.03 1.97
CA PRO A 184 14.92 -18.96 3.01
C PRO A 184 14.34 -18.62 4.40
N LEU A 185 14.31 -17.34 4.78
CA LEU A 185 13.67 -16.93 6.04
C LEU A 185 12.19 -17.32 6.08
N SER A 186 11.51 -17.17 4.96
CA SER A 186 10.11 -17.57 4.82
C SER A 186 9.95 -19.08 4.98
N TRP A 187 10.82 -19.87 4.36
CA TRP A 187 10.81 -21.33 4.49
C TRP A 187 11.09 -21.80 5.91
N MET A 188 12.04 -21.18 6.59
CA MET A 188 12.47 -21.57 7.94
C MET A 188 11.46 -21.14 9.01
N PHE A 189 10.95 -19.93 8.93
CA PHE A 189 10.17 -19.30 10.01
C PHE A 189 8.67 -19.21 9.75
N ALA A 190 8.21 -19.18 8.50
CA ALA A 190 6.77 -19.15 8.28
C ALA A 190 6.10 -20.43 8.77
N ARG A 191 4.92 -20.28 9.37
CA ARG A 191 4.08 -21.39 9.86
C ARG A 191 2.67 -21.23 9.31
N ARG A 192 1.97 -22.34 9.16
CA ARG A 192 0.67 -22.36 8.49
C ARG A 192 -0.40 -21.66 9.30
N SER A 193 -0.48 -21.95 10.56
CA SER A 193 -1.42 -21.33 11.49
C SER A 193 -0.99 -21.57 12.95
N PRO A 194 -1.53 -20.85 13.94
CA PRO A 194 -1.29 -21.10 15.35
C PRO A 194 -1.69 -22.53 15.76
N GLU A 195 -2.82 -23.01 15.27
CA GLU A 195 -3.37 -24.34 15.59
C GLU A 195 -2.43 -25.46 15.11
N ALA A 196 -1.79 -25.28 13.95
CA ALA A 196 -0.80 -26.24 13.43
C ALA A 196 0.44 -26.36 14.34
N MET A 197 0.68 -25.37 15.20
CA MET A 197 1.73 -25.38 16.23
C MET A 197 1.20 -25.74 17.63
N GLY A 198 -0.07 -26.08 17.76
CA GLY A 198 -0.70 -26.33 19.05
C GLY A 198 -0.91 -25.07 19.90
N LEU A 199 -0.79 -23.89 19.30
CA LEU A 199 -1.00 -22.59 19.96
C LEU A 199 -2.44 -22.12 19.76
N ALA A 200 -2.93 -21.35 20.72
CA ALA A 200 -4.19 -20.62 20.54
C ALA A 200 -3.94 -19.35 19.71
N VAL A 201 -4.97 -18.90 19.01
CA VAL A 201 -4.97 -17.60 18.31
C VAL A 201 -4.77 -16.49 19.34
N ASP A 202 -4.09 -15.42 18.97
CA ASP A 202 -3.75 -14.29 19.85
C ASP A 202 -2.81 -14.63 21.04
N GLY A 203 -2.32 -15.88 21.13
CA GLY A 203 -1.48 -16.33 22.25
C GLY A 203 -2.22 -16.53 23.55
N ASP A 204 -3.53 -16.65 23.51
CA ASP A 204 -4.33 -16.92 24.72
C ASP A 204 -4.07 -18.35 25.20
N GLU A 205 -3.99 -18.53 26.53
CA GLU A 205 -3.99 -19.87 27.10
C GLU A 205 -5.25 -20.60 26.63
N LYS A 206 -5.11 -21.86 26.16
CA LYS A 206 -6.24 -22.72 25.86
C LYS A 206 -7.16 -22.67 27.09
N ALA A 207 -8.39 -22.17 26.89
CA ALA A 207 -9.40 -22.37 27.90
C ALA A 207 -9.39 -23.87 28.24
N PRO A 208 -9.34 -24.25 29.53
CA PRO A 208 -9.36 -25.66 29.91
C PRO A 208 -10.50 -26.34 29.17
N SER A 209 -10.21 -27.44 28.52
CA SER A 209 -11.20 -28.32 27.91
C SER A 209 -12.03 -28.99 29.06
N GLY A 210 -12.74 -28.17 29.82
CA GLY A 210 -13.66 -28.56 30.85
C GLY A 210 -15.06 -28.45 30.28
N ASP A 211 -15.71 -29.60 30.19
CA ASP A 211 -17.13 -29.85 30.06
C ASP A 211 -18.02 -28.65 29.70
N ARG A 212 -18.22 -28.43 28.40
CA ARG A 212 -19.42 -27.73 27.96
C ARG A 212 -20.58 -28.71 28.07
N PRO A 213 -21.62 -28.41 28.86
CA PRO A 213 -22.81 -29.22 28.86
C PRO A 213 -23.37 -29.32 27.44
N VAL A 214 -23.50 -30.53 26.95
CA VAL A 214 -24.21 -30.88 25.71
C VAL A 214 -25.68 -30.51 25.96
N GLY A 215 -26.11 -29.36 25.42
CA GLY A 215 -27.53 -29.01 25.55
C GLY A 215 -27.95 -27.56 25.31
N LEU A 216 -27.04 -26.64 24.98
CA LEU A 216 -27.47 -25.31 24.58
C LEU A 216 -27.28 -25.15 23.08
N SER A 217 -28.40 -25.05 22.36
CA SER A 217 -28.48 -24.65 20.96
C SER A 217 -27.53 -23.48 20.70
N ASN A 218 -26.61 -23.64 19.71
CA ASN A 218 -25.80 -22.57 19.25
C ASN A 218 -26.69 -21.34 19.03
N PRO A 219 -26.45 -20.20 19.71
CA PRO A 219 -27.09 -18.98 19.27
C PRO A 219 -26.64 -18.78 17.81
N ALA A 220 -27.62 -18.62 16.91
CA ALA A 220 -27.34 -18.30 15.53
C ALA A 220 -26.25 -17.18 15.48
N PRO A 221 -25.23 -17.33 14.65
CA PRO A 221 -24.18 -16.31 14.59
C PRO A 221 -24.86 -14.94 14.48
N PRO A 222 -24.44 -13.93 15.28
CA PRO A 222 -25.11 -12.64 15.29
C PRO A 222 -25.23 -12.17 13.86
N SER A 223 -26.47 -11.92 13.42
CA SER A 223 -26.75 -11.48 12.05
C SER A 223 -25.85 -10.30 11.77
N LEU A 224 -24.94 -10.42 10.78
CA LEU A 224 -24.03 -9.35 10.42
C LEU A 224 -24.88 -8.13 10.02
N SER A 225 -24.98 -7.14 10.90
CA SER A 225 -25.71 -5.90 10.62
C SER A 225 -24.92 -5.06 9.64
N GLY A 226 -25.61 -4.39 8.72
CA GLY A 226 -24.97 -3.47 7.79
C GLY A 226 -25.75 -3.31 6.49
N ALA A 227 -25.36 -2.31 5.73
CA ALA A 227 -25.94 -1.99 4.44
C ALA A 227 -25.68 -3.08 3.40
N THR A 228 -26.62 -3.24 2.49
CA THR A 228 -26.38 -4.04 1.28
C THR A 228 -25.47 -3.28 0.32
N TRP A 229 -24.86 -4.01 -0.62
CA TRP A 229 -24.06 -3.41 -1.70
C TRP A 229 -24.81 -2.27 -2.42
N GLN A 230 -26.06 -2.51 -2.83
CA GLN A 230 -26.89 -1.54 -3.55
C GLN A 230 -27.17 -0.28 -2.71
N GLN A 231 -27.46 -0.46 -1.42
CA GLN A 231 -27.63 0.67 -0.50
C GLN A 231 -26.35 1.48 -0.35
N ALA A 232 -25.18 0.82 -0.25
CA ALA A 232 -23.90 1.52 -0.12
C ALA A 232 -23.58 2.37 -1.35
N VAL A 233 -23.64 1.80 -2.56
CA VAL A 233 -23.35 2.56 -3.81
C VAL A 233 -24.36 3.64 -4.11
N ALA A 234 -25.57 3.58 -3.56
CA ALA A 234 -26.58 4.64 -3.70
C ALA A 234 -26.28 5.87 -2.83
N THR A 235 -25.34 5.78 -1.89
CA THR A 235 -25.00 6.91 -1.00
C THR A 235 -23.92 7.80 -1.61
N PRO A 236 -24.04 9.15 -1.50
CA PRO A 236 -22.98 10.08 -1.89
C PRO A 236 -21.65 9.81 -1.16
N SER A 237 -21.73 9.38 0.11
CA SER A 237 -20.55 9.08 0.93
C SER A 237 -19.68 7.98 0.33
N PHE A 238 -20.26 6.93 -0.30
CA PHE A 238 -19.50 5.88 -0.96
C PHE A 238 -18.59 6.47 -2.07
N TRP A 239 -19.17 7.28 -2.94
CA TRP A 239 -18.45 7.89 -4.05
C TRP A 239 -17.43 8.91 -3.56
N LEU A 240 -17.78 9.70 -2.57
CA LEU A 240 -16.89 10.70 -2.00
C LEU A 240 -15.59 10.08 -1.44
N PHE A 241 -15.72 9.09 -0.58
CA PHE A 241 -14.55 8.41 -0.01
C PHE A 241 -13.80 7.56 -1.05
N GLY A 242 -14.51 6.92 -1.96
CA GLY A 242 -13.93 6.15 -3.06
C GLY A 242 -13.15 7.04 -4.04
N ILE A 243 -13.73 8.15 -4.49
CA ILE A 243 -13.08 9.12 -5.39
C ILE A 243 -11.91 9.82 -4.68
N GLY A 244 -12.09 10.25 -3.42
CA GLY A 244 -11.01 10.87 -2.65
C GLY A 244 -9.78 9.96 -2.53
N ALA A 245 -9.97 8.68 -2.22
CA ALA A 245 -8.89 7.70 -2.18
C ALA A 245 -8.30 7.40 -3.57
N ALA A 246 -9.15 7.37 -4.61
CA ALA A 246 -8.72 7.17 -5.99
C ALA A 246 -7.86 8.34 -6.50
N LEU A 247 -8.23 9.59 -6.21
CA LEU A 247 -7.45 10.78 -6.55
C LEU A 247 -6.11 10.79 -5.82
N TYR A 248 -6.08 10.41 -4.54
CA TYR A 248 -4.82 10.22 -3.83
C TYR A 248 -3.96 9.15 -4.50
N GLY A 249 -4.54 8.00 -4.83
CA GLY A 249 -3.85 6.91 -5.51
C GLY A 249 -3.26 7.32 -6.87
N LEU A 250 -4.01 8.11 -7.64
CA LEU A 250 -3.58 8.68 -8.92
C LEU A 250 -2.35 9.58 -8.76
N VAL A 251 -2.43 10.54 -7.83
CA VAL A 251 -1.36 11.50 -7.56
C VAL A 251 -0.13 10.79 -7.00
N ALA A 252 -0.31 9.94 -6.00
CA ALA A 252 0.78 9.22 -5.35
C ALA A 252 1.50 8.28 -6.31
N SER A 253 0.78 7.66 -7.25
CA SER A 253 1.36 6.79 -8.27
C SER A 253 2.11 7.60 -9.34
N GLY A 254 1.52 8.68 -9.84
CA GLY A 254 2.14 9.55 -10.83
C GLY A 254 3.44 10.18 -10.31
N ILE A 255 3.36 10.84 -9.17
CA ILE A 255 4.54 11.43 -8.52
C ILE A 255 5.53 10.32 -8.13
N GLY A 256 5.07 9.20 -7.57
CA GLY A 256 5.95 8.11 -7.14
C GLY A 256 6.80 7.51 -8.25
N LEU A 257 6.35 7.57 -9.52
CA LEU A 257 7.13 7.09 -10.67
C LEU A 257 8.10 8.14 -11.21
N PHE A 258 7.72 9.41 -11.23
CA PHE A 258 8.46 10.48 -11.86
C PHE A 258 9.00 11.54 -10.88
N ASN A 259 9.04 11.26 -9.58
CA ASN A 259 9.41 12.24 -8.57
C ASN A 259 10.82 12.82 -8.77
N GLU A 260 11.77 11.98 -9.19
CA GLU A 260 13.13 12.44 -9.51
C GLU A 260 13.10 13.45 -10.66
N SER A 261 12.40 13.16 -11.75
CA SER A 261 12.24 14.05 -12.90
C SER A 261 11.50 15.34 -12.56
N ILE A 262 10.44 15.24 -11.73
CA ILE A 262 9.68 16.42 -11.27
C ILE A 262 10.57 17.37 -10.46
N LEU A 263 11.40 16.83 -9.56
CA LEU A 263 12.34 17.62 -8.78
C LEU A 263 13.50 18.14 -9.61
N ALA A 264 13.99 17.37 -10.58
CA ALA A 264 15.03 17.80 -11.52
C ALA A 264 14.56 18.98 -12.38
N GLU A 265 13.28 19.04 -12.78
CA GLU A 265 12.67 20.22 -13.46
C GLU A 265 12.79 21.50 -12.60
N ARG A 266 12.85 21.37 -11.27
CA ARG A 266 13.04 22.46 -10.32
C ARG A 266 14.52 22.71 -9.94
N GLY A 267 15.46 21.98 -10.55
CA GLY A 267 16.90 22.12 -10.30
C GLY A 267 17.42 21.33 -9.10
N PHE A 268 16.63 20.38 -8.55
CA PHE A 268 17.06 19.55 -7.43
C PHE A 268 17.67 18.25 -7.92
N GLY A 269 18.76 17.83 -7.27
CA GLY A 269 19.44 16.56 -7.57
C GLY A 269 18.78 15.32 -6.91
N PRO A 270 19.28 14.11 -7.25
CA PRO A 270 18.77 12.84 -6.70
C PRO A 270 18.82 12.77 -5.18
N ASP A 271 19.78 13.41 -4.52
CA ASP A 271 19.88 13.42 -3.05
C ASP A 271 18.63 14.01 -2.39
N VAL A 272 18.11 15.12 -2.96
CA VAL A 272 16.89 15.75 -2.46
C VAL A 272 15.69 14.85 -2.70
N TYR A 273 15.65 14.17 -3.85
CA TYR A 273 14.61 13.17 -4.14
C TYR A 273 14.58 12.06 -3.07
N TYR A 274 15.72 11.43 -2.75
CA TYR A 274 15.77 10.38 -1.73
C TYR A 274 15.38 10.88 -0.33
N GLN A 275 15.76 12.12 0.01
CA GLN A 275 15.31 12.75 1.26
C GLN A 275 13.79 12.91 1.30
N THR A 276 13.13 13.26 0.18
CA THR A 276 11.65 13.36 0.14
C THR A 276 10.97 12.04 0.43
N LEU A 277 11.53 10.90 -0.02
CA LEU A 277 10.96 9.59 0.27
C LEU A 277 10.96 9.28 1.77
N ILE A 278 12.07 9.62 2.47
CA ILE A 278 12.18 9.43 3.92
C ILE A 278 11.16 10.33 4.64
N VAL A 279 11.14 11.62 4.33
CA VAL A 279 10.25 12.59 4.97
C VAL A 279 8.79 12.23 4.73
N THR A 280 8.43 11.87 3.51
CA THR A 280 7.07 11.44 3.16
C THR A 280 6.67 10.17 3.93
N ALA A 281 7.57 9.18 4.06
CA ALA A 281 7.27 7.96 4.81
C ALA A 281 7.08 8.23 6.31
N MET A 282 7.95 9.05 6.93
CA MET A 282 7.85 9.43 8.34
C MET A 282 6.55 10.21 8.63
N THR A 283 6.24 11.17 7.79
CA THR A 283 5.06 12.02 7.96
C THR A 283 3.77 11.29 7.60
N ALA A 284 3.79 10.34 6.66
CA ALA A 284 2.67 9.45 6.41
C ALA A 284 2.37 8.55 7.62
N LEU A 285 3.41 8.06 8.31
CA LEU A 285 3.25 7.33 9.56
C LEU A 285 2.59 8.20 10.64
N ALA A 286 3.07 9.44 10.81
CA ALA A 286 2.46 10.40 11.73
C ALA A 286 1.00 10.70 11.35
N GLY A 287 0.71 10.86 10.06
CA GLY A 287 -0.63 11.03 9.51
C GLY A 287 -1.54 9.83 9.79
N ASN A 288 -1.02 8.60 9.66
CA ASN A 288 -1.75 7.38 9.99
C ASN A 288 -2.15 7.32 11.47
N PHE A 289 -1.22 7.53 12.39
CA PHE A 289 -1.51 7.50 13.83
C PHE A 289 -2.40 8.65 14.27
N GLY A 290 -2.05 9.88 13.88
CA GLY A 290 -2.83 11.07 14.18
C GLY A 290 -4.23 11.00 13.57
N GLY A 291 -4.32 10.53 12.33
CA GLY A 291 -5.57 10.31 11.62
C GLY A 291 -6.46 9.25 12.28
N GLY A 292 -5.87 8.13 12.73
CA GLY A 292 -6.60 7.09 13.49
C GLY A 292 -7.20 7.67 14.79
N TRP A 293 -6.40 8.41 15.54
CA TRP A 293 -6.86 9.05 16.77
C TRP A 293 -7.93 10.13 16.50
N LEU A 294 -7.73 10.97 15.49
CA LEU A 294 -8.71 11.98 15.09
C LEU A 294 -10.02 11.36 14.57
N ALA A 295 -9.93 10.25 13.83
CA ALA A 295 -11.08 9.54 13.30
C ALA A 295 -12.00 8.99 14.41
N THR A 296 -11.47 8.67 15.61
CA THR A 296 -12.28 8.24 16.75
C THR A 296 -13.08 9.38 17.39
N ARG A 297 -12.65 10.63 17.22
CA ARG A 297 -13.20 11.81 17.90
C ARG A 297 -13.86 12.80 16.94
N GLY A 298 -13.52 12.75 15.67
CA GLY A 298 -13.94 13.73 14.67
C GLY A 298 -14.86 13.17 13.59
N SER A 299 -15.35 14.07 12.75
CA SER A 299 -16.13 13.73 11.55
C SER A 299 -15.22 13.21 10.45
N LEU A 300 -15.47 11.98 9.96
CA LEU A 300 -14.71 11.38 8.86
C LEU A 300 -14.72 12.25 7.57
N PRO A 301 -15.84 12.86 7.16
CA PRO A 301 -15.84 13.76 6.00
C PRO A 301 -14.93 14.98 6.18
N ARG A 302 -14.90 15.59 7.38
CA ARG A 302 -14.00 16.72 7.66
C ARG A 302 -12.53 16.31 7.61
N LEU A 303 -12.18 15.13 8.12
CA LEU A 303 -10.81 14.60 8.04
C LEU A 303 -10.41 14.31 6.59
N LEU A 304 -11.34 13.78 5.79
CA LEU A 304 -11.11 13.60 4.35
C LEU A 304 -10.88 14.96 3.66
N ALA A 305 -11.68 15.97 3.96
CA ALA A 305 -11.50 17.32 3.43
C ALA A 305 -10.12 17.89 3.77
N ILE A 306 -9.68 17.78 5.02
CA ILE A 306 -8.36 18.24 5.47
C ILE A 306 -7.25 17.54 4.69
N SER A 307 -7.32 16.21 4.55
CA SER A 307 -6.30 15.44 3.84
C SER A 307 -6.25 15.79 2.36
N LEU A 308 -7.41 16.00 1.72
CA LEU A 308 -7.50 16.39 0.31
C LEU A 308 -7.04 17.84 0.09
N PHE A 309 -7.33 18.77 1.01
CA PHE A 309 -6.78 20.14 0.94
C PHE A 309 -5.26 20.16 1.10
N LEU A 310 -4.68 19.35 1.99
CA LEU A 310 -3.24 19.19 2.10
C LEU A 310 -2.63 18.68 0.79
N LEU A 311 -3.25 17.69 0.18
CA LEU A 311 -2.82 17.13 -1.10
C LEU A 311 -2.92 18.18 -2.22
N SER A 312 -4.06 18.90 -2.32
CA SER A 312 -4.25 19.96 -3.30
C SER A 312 -3.25 21.10 -3.13
N ALA A 313 -3.04 21.57 -1.90
CA ALA A 313 -2.06 22.60 -1.59
C ALA A 313 -0.62 22.16 -1.95
N GLY A 314 -0.28 20.90 -1.67
CA GLY A 314 1.00 20.31 -2.08
C GLY A 314 1.20 20.31 -3.59
N LEU A 315 0.17 19.97 -4.37
CA LEU A 315 0.23 20.00 -5.84
C LEU A 315 0.37 21.42 -6.38
N VAL A 316 -0.31 22.40 -5.82
CA VAL A 316 -0.17 23.82 -6.20
C VAL A 316 1.22 24.34 -5.85
N ALA A 317 1.77 23.96 -4.69
CA ALA A 317 3.06 24.43 -4.22
C ALA A 317 4.24 23.84 -5.01
N LEU A 318 4.15 22.58 -5.46
CA LEU A 318 5.27 21.86 -6.07
C LEU A 318 5.92 22.57 -7.27
N PRO A 319 5.17 23.20 -8.21
CA PRO A 319 5.78 23.96 -9.30
C PRO A 319 6.53 25.22 -8.86
N HIS A 320 6.36 25.68 -7.62
CA HIS A 320 6.94 26.92 -7.10
C HIS A 320 8.07 26.71 -6.08
N VAL A 321 8.43 25.45 -5.77
CA VAL A 321 9.52 25.19 -4.82
C VAL A 321 10.87 25.60 -5.42
N THR A 322 11.65 26.31 -4.64
CA THR A 322 12.98 26.83 -5.04
C THR A 322 14.07 26.49 -4.03
N THR A 323 13.70 26.01 -2.84
CA THR A 323 14.65 25.64 -1.78
C THR A 323 14.38 24.23 -1.25
N VAL A 324 15.43 23.57 -0.77
CA VAL A 324 15.31 22.23 -0.15
C VAL A 324 14.31 22.22 1.01
N GLY A 325 14.28 23.29 1.82
CA GLY A 325 13.32 23.42 2.92
C GLY A 325 11.86 23.42 2.44
N GLN A 326 11.56 24.08 1.30
CA GLN A 326 10.21 24.05 0.69
C GLN A 326 9.87 22.67 0.14
N VAL A 327 10.85 21.97 -0.45
CA VAL A 327 10.66 20.57 -0.90
C VAL A 327 10.35 19.66 0.28
N MET A 328 11.05 19.81 1.42
CA MET A 328 10.78 19.03 2.63
C MET A 328 9.41 19.37 3.24
N ALA A 329 9.00 20.64 3.24
CA ALA A 329 7.66 21.05 3.65
C ALA A 329 6.56 20.44 2.75
N TRP A 330 6.79 20.44 1.44
CA TRP A 330 5.93 19.76 0.47
C TRP A 330 5.85 18.24 0.74
N ALA A 331 6.97 17.56 0.92
CA ALA A 331 7.03 16.14 1.23
C ALA A 331 6.29 15.81 2.54
N THR A 332 6.39 16.70 3.54
CA THR A 332 5.65 16.60 4.81
C THR A 332 4.15 16.69 4.58
N ALA A 333 3.68 17.67 3.81
CA ALA A 333 2.25 17.82 3.51
C ALA A 333 1.70 16.63 2.74
N MET A 334 2.43 16.13 1.74
CA MET A 334 2.07 14.95 0.96
C MET A 334 2.02 13.68 1.82
N GLY A 335 2.98 13.51 2.72
CA GLY A 335 3.01 12.39 3.65
C GLY A 335 1.86 12.43 4.66
N LEU A 336 1.64 13.55 5.33
CA LEU A 336 0.52 13.72 6.28
C LEU A 336 -0.83 13.49 5.59
N GLY A 337 -1.05 14.14 4.44
CA GLY A 337 -2.27 13.97 3.65
C GLY A 337 -2.50 12.51 3.24
N GLY A 338 -1.44 11.86 2.75
CA GLY A 338 -1.48 10.45 2.34
C GLY A 338 -1.77 9.50 3.50
N GLY A 339 -1.15 9.73 4.66
CA GLY A 339 -1.41 8.95 5.87
C GLY A 339 -2.88 9.07 6.32
N LEU A 340 -3.42 10.29 6.34
CA LEU A 340 -4.82 10.53 6.67
C LEU A 340 -5.78 9.82 5.69
N VAL A 341 -5.57 9.95 4.37
CA VAL A 341 -6.39 9.25 3.37
C VAL A 341 -6.34 7.74 3.57
N THR A 342 -5.17 7.19 3.83
CA THR A 342 -5.00 5.74 4.02
C THR A 342 -5.80 5.22 5.21
N VAL A 343 -5.72 5.88 6.36
CA VAL A 343 -6.50 5.48 7.55
C VAL A 343 -7.99 5.62 7.30
N LEU A 344 -8.42 6.72 6.69
CA LEU A 344 -9.83 6.95 6.37
C LEU A 344 -10.36 5.88 5.42
N PHE A 345 -9.57 5.52 4.40
CA PHE A 345 -9.95 4.47 3.45
C PHE A 345 -10.19 3.12 4.12
N PHE A 346 -9.42 2.74 5.12
CA PHE A 346 -9.63 1.48 5.83
C PHE A 346 -10.71 1.55 6.91
N SER A 347 -10.96 2.70 7.51
CA SER A 347 -11.87 2.85 8.65
C SER A 347 -13.31 3.19 8.26
N VAL A 348 -13.54 3.84 7.11
CA VAL A 348 -14.86 4.35 6.72
C VAL A 348 -15.85 3.23 6.40
N TRP A 349 -15.43 2.20 5.67
CA TRP A 349 -16.32 1.17 5.16
C TRP A 349 -17.01 0.36 6.26
N PRO A 350 -16.29 -0.23 7.24
CA PRO A 350 -16.95 -0.96 8.32
C PRO A 350 -17.76 -0.04 9.24
N ARG A 351 -17.35 1.22 9.38
CA ARG A 351 -17.95 2.18 10.30
C ARG A 351 -19.27 2.76 9.77
N VAL A 352 -19.36 3.02 8.46
CA VAL A 352 -20.55 3.61 7.82
C VAL A 352 -21.51 2.53 7.32
N TYR A 353 -20.98 1.44 6.76
CA TYR A 353 -21.79 0.43 6.07
C TYR A 353 -21.91 -0.89 6.81
N GLY A 354 -21.21 -1.06 7.95
CA GLY A 354 -21.23 -2.30 8.72
C GLY A 354 -20.47 -3.45 8.03
N ARG A 355 -20.68 -4.70 8.51
CA ARG A 355 -19.88 -5.84 8.10
C ARG A 355 -20.54 -6.77 7.07
N ARG A 356 -21.85 -6.63 6.82
CA ARG A 356 -22.64 -7.56 6.00
C ARG A 356 -22.11 -7.77 4.59
N HIS A 357 -21.78 -6.69 3.87
CA HIS A 357 -21.25 -6.72 2.50
C HIS A 357 -19.91 -5.97 2.39
N LEU A 358 -19.14 -5.89 3.49
CA LEU A 358 -17.92 -5.11 3.60
C LEU A 358 -16.91 -5.44 2.49
N GLY A 359 -16.70 -6.73 2.19
CA GLY A 359 -15.76 -7.15 1.16
C GLY A 359 -16.09 -6.62 -0.24
N ARG A 360 -17.39 -6.57 -0.60
CA ARG A 360 -17.83 -6.01 -1.90
C ARG A 360 -17.68 -4.49 -1.95
N ILE A 361 -18.05 -3.81 -0.86
CA ILE A 361 -18.01 -2.34 -0.75
C ILE A 361 -16.57 -1.86 -0.80
N GLN A 362 -15.71 -2.42 0.03
CA GLN A 362 -14.29 -2.08 0.08
C GLN A 362 -13.55 -2.51 -1.19
N GLY A 363 -13.90 -3.68 -1.76
CA GLY A 363 -13.32 -4.17 -2.99
C GLY A 363 -13.59 -3.25 -4.19
N ALA A 364 -14.79 -2.68 -4.30
CA ALA A 364 -15.09 -1.72 -5.35
C ALA A 364 -14.33 -0.39 -5.18
N ALA A 365 -14.27 0.13 -3.95
CA ALA A 365 -13.47 1.31 -3.66
C ALA A 365 -11.97 1.07 -3.95
N GLN A 366 -11.45 -0.11 -3.61
CA GLN A 366 -10.09 -0.50 -3.93
C GLN A 366 -9.87 -0.59 -5.45
N ALA A 367 -10.82 -1.13 -6.20
CA ALA A 367 -10.72 -1.18 -7.67
C ALA A 367 -10.63 0.24 -8.28
N MET A 368 -11.43 1.19 -7.78
CA MET A 368 -11.33 2.60 -8.20
C MET A 368 -9.93 3.16 -7.94
N THR A 369 -9.35 2.90 -6.77
CA THR A 369 -8.01 3.36 -6.41
C THR A 369 -6.93 2.72 -7.29
N VAL A 370 -7.03 1.42 -7.59
CA VAL A 370 -6.08 0.71 -8.46
C VAL A 370 -6.13 1.26 -9.88
N LEU A 371 -7.33 1.45 -10.44
CA LEU A 371 -7.50 2.02 -11.78
C LEU A 371 -6.93 3.44 -11.86
N ALA A 372 -7.24 4.29 -10.89
CA ALA A 372 -6.71 5.65 -10.83
C ALA A 372 -5.18 5.67 -10.69
N SER A 373 -4.62 4.81 -9.83
CA SER A 373 -3.17 4.66 -9.66
C SER A 373 -2.46 4.18 -10.93
N ALA A 374 -3.12 3.32 -11.72
CA ALA A 374 -2.57 2.85 -12.98
C ALA A 374 -2.49 3.98 -14.03
N VAL A 375 -3.47 4.89 -14.03
CA VAL A 375 -3.57 6.00 -14.98
C VAL A 375 -2.67 7.18 -14.59
N GLY A 376 -2.38 7.38 -13.30
CA GLY A 376 -1.64 8.54 -12.79
C GLY A 376 -0.32 8.85 -13.52
N PRO A 377 0.60 7.88 -13.64
CA PRO A 377 1.86 8.09 -14.36
C PRO A 377 1.66 8.49 -15.83
N LEU A 378 0.66 7.92 -16.49
CA LEU A 378 0.38 8.21 -17.91
C LEU A 378 -0.08 9.66 -18.09
N LEU A 379 -0.94 10.18 -17.21
CA LEU A 379 -1.37 11.57 -17.25
C LEU A 379 -0.19 12.54 -17.07
N LEU A 380 0.72 12.25 -16.15
CA LEU A 380 1.90 13.06 -15.94
C LEU A 380 2.88 12.98 -17.13
N ALA A 381 3.08 11.80 -17.70
CA ALA A 381 3.92 11.62 -18.88
C ALA A 381 3.36 12.39 -20.08
N TRP A 382 2.06 12.32 -20.35
CA TRP A 382 1.42 13.11 -21.39
C TRP A 382 1.54 14.62 -21.14
N CYS A 383 1.34 15.04 -19.90
CA CYS A 383 1.45 16.46 -19.58
C CYS A 383 2.84 17.01 -19.93
N VAL A 384 3.91 16.35 -19.50
CA VAL A 384 5.27 16.84 -19.80
C VAL A 384 5.61 16.76 -21.28
N GLU A 385 5.13 15.74 -21.99
CA GLU A 385 5.34 15.59 -23.43
C GLU A 385 4.69 16.72 -24.24
N PHE A 386 3.43 17.11 -23.89
CA PHE A 386 2.69 18.12 -24.63
C PHE A 386 2.95 19.56 -24.17
N THR A 387 3.33 19.77 -22.90
CA THR A 387 3.47 21.12 -22.32
C THR A 387 4.90 21.47 -21.91
N GLY A 388 5.80 20.49 -21.92
CA GLY A 388 7.18 20.63 -21.44
C GLY A 388 7.31 20.69 -19.91
N SER A 389 6.21 20.57 -19.14
CA SER A 389 6.23 20.65 -17.68
C SER A 389 5.10 19.81 -17.05
N TYR A 390 5.31 19.36 -15.82
CA TYR A 390 4.26 18.69 -15.03
C TYR A 390 3.23 19.66 -14.43
N ALA A 391 3.51 20.96 -14.43
CA ALA A 391 2.75 21.96 -13.67
C ALA A 391 1.26 22.03 -14.05
N ALA A 392 0.93 21.98 -15.34
CA ALA A 392 -0.46 22.03 -15.80
C ALA A 392 -1.32 20.91 -15.22
N MET A 393 -0.77 19.68 -15.16
CA MET A 393 -1.48 18.54 -14.57
C MET A 393 -1.63 18.70 -13.06
N PHE A 394 -0.62 19.23 -12.37
CA PHE A 394 -0.71 19.48 -10.94
C PHE A 394 -1.82 20.47 -10.60
N TYR A 395 -1.96 21.57 -11.36
CA TYR A 395 -3.04 22.54 -11.15
C TYR A 395 -4.42 21.96 -11.45
N LEU A 396 -4.55 21.17 -12.53
CA LEU A 396 -5.79 20.49 -12.88
C LEU A 396 -6.23 19.53 -11.76
N LEU A 397 -5.30 18.66 -11.32
CA LEU A 397 -5.58 17.69 -10.25
C LEU A 397 -5.86 18.40 -8.92
N ALA A 398 -5.11 19.45 -8.60
CA ALA A 398 -5.36 20.26 -7.41
C ALA A 398 -6.78 20.84 -7.39
N GLY A 399 -7.27 21.36 -8.52
CA GLY A 399 -8.63 21.87 -8.66
C GLY A 399 -9.69 20.77 -8.42
N ILE A 400 -9.53 19.61 -9.05
CA ILE A 400 -10.44 18.46 -8.89
C ILE A 400 -10.44 17.97 -7.43
N ILE A 401 -9.27 17.88 -6.80
CA ILE A 401 -9.11 17.44 -5.42
C ILE A 401 -9.73 18.46 -4.45
N ALA A 402 -9.53 19.77 -4.71
CA ALA A 402 -10.15 20.83 -3.90
C ALA A 402 -11.68 20.82 -3.98
N LEU A 403 -12.25 20.57 -5.18
CA LEU A 403 -13.69 20.38 -5.35
C LEU A 403 -14.20 19.15 -4.58
N THR A 404 -13.47 18.06 -4.61
CA THR A 404 -13.81 16.86 -3.82
C THR A 404 -13.71 17.14 -2.32
N ALA A 405 -12.71 17.90 -1.89
CA ALA A 405 -12.54 18.30 -0.49
C ALA A 405 -13.70 19.20 -0.01
N THR A 406 -14.13 20.17 -0.81
CA THR A 406 -15.29 21.02 -0.49
C THR A 406 -16.60 20.22 -0.43
N SER A 407 -16.78 19.28 -1.36
CA SER A 407 -17.93 18.36 -1.33
C SER A 407 -17.93 17.49 -0.06
N ALA A 408 -16.75 17.13 0.45
CA ALA A 408 -16.64 16.38 1.70
C ALA A 408 -17.15 17.17 2.92
N LEU A 409 -16.94 18.48 2.95
CA LEU A 409 -17.44 19.33 4.04
C LEU A 409 -18.97 19.41 4.07
N ALA A 410 -19.62 19.29 2.90
CA ALA A 410 -21.08 19.36 2.74
C ALA A 410 -21.76 17.99 2.87
N THR A 411 -21.00 16.89 2.95
CA THR A 411 -21.57 15.53 2.95
C THR A 411 -21.78 15.03 4.38
N GLU A 412 -23.02 14.65 4.67
CA GLU A 412 -23.38 13.95 5.89
C GLU A 412 -23.24 12.44 5.71
N LEU A 413 -22.82 11.75 6.77
CA LEU A 413 -22.73 10.29 6.75
C LEU A 413 -24.12 9.67 6.90
N PRO A 414 -24.48 8.65 6.11
CA PRO A 414 -25.80 8.04 6.23
C PRO A 414 -25.93 7.27 7.54
N GLU A 415 -27.03 7.45 8.24
CA GLU A 415 -27.43 6.66 9.41
C GLU A 415 -28.03 5.32 8.96
N LEU A 416 -27.19 4.39 8.46
CA LEU A 416 -27.67 3.12 7.93
C LEU A 416 -27.78 2.01 9.00
N THR A 417 -27.40 2.28 10.25
CA THR A 417 -27.29 1.27 11.32
C THR A 417 -28.56 1.07 12.14
N ASN A 418 -29.62 1.88 12.02
CA ASN A 418 -30.76 1.86 12.93
C ASN A 418 -32.13 1.56 12.29
N LYS A 419 -32.21 1.00 11.09
CA LYS A 419 -33.49 0.49 10.58
C LYS A 419 -33.46 -1.03 10.49
N VAL A 420 -33.51 -1.69 11.66
CA VAL A 420 -34.06 -3.04 11.77
C VAL A 420 -35.48 -2.84 12.29
N SER A 421 -36.42 -2.82 11.37
CA SER A 421 -37.83 -3.11 11.64
C SER A 421 -38.07 -4.58 11.39
#